data_505448de7ac1c879e2067d60b17a662b
#
_entry.id   505448de7ac1c879e2067d60b17a662b
#
_cell.length_a   1.000
_cell.length_b   1.000
_cell.length_c   1.000
_cell.angle_alpha   90.00
_cell.angle_beta   90.00
_cell.angle_gamma   90.00
#
_symmetry.space_group_name_H-M   'P 1'
#
loop_
_entity.id
_entity.type
_entity.pdbx_description
1 polymer ?
#
loop_
_entity_poly.entity_id
_entity_poly.type
_entity_poly.pdbx_seq_one_letter_code
_entity_poly.pdbx_strand_id
1 'polypeptide(L)'
;MASDRGVSPELAAEELDPGWLDGCTHLHLPGYSLLRSPIDEASLRAAGLAPQVSVDLSSWSAIRDFGPARFRERLEALRPAIVFANEEEERILGGPLDGCTWVLKRGSLGARFGELELPATPAEVLDTTGAGDALAAGYLVGGPELALAAAARCVAKLGSMP
;
A
#
# COMPACT_ATOMS: atom_id res chain seq x y z
N MET A 1 -0.72 4.16 -18.53
CA MET A 1 0.70 4.28 -18.19
C MET A 1 1.35 2.93 -18.47
N ALA A 2 2.39 2.85 -19.27
CA ALA A 2 3.18 1.64 -19.47
C ALA A 2 4.27 1.63 -18.39
N SER A 3 4.40 0.56 -17.63
CA SER A 3 5.45 0.39 -16.62
C SER A 3 6.22 -0.88 -16.90
N ASP A 4 7.54 -0.77 -16.95
CA ASP A 4 8.43 -1.91 -16.87
C ASP A 4 8.80 -2.12 -15.39
N ARG A 5 8.53 -3.32 -14.88
CA ARG A 5 8.79 -3.68 -13.47
C ARG A 5 10.20 -4.23 -13.28
N GLY A 6 10.98 -4.32 -14.36
CA GLY A 6 12.33 -4.89 -14.33
C GLY A 6 12.34 -6.29 -13.74
N VAL A 7 13.36 -6.59 -12.94
CA VAL A 7 13.57 -7.91 -12.30
C VAL A 7 12.82 -8.08 -10.98
N SER A 8 12.19 -7.02 -10.46
CA SER A 8 11.49 -7.08 -9.16
C SER A 8 10.48 -8.22 -9.04
N PRO A 9 9.68 -8.57 -10.07
CA PRO A 9 8.74 -9.68 -9.99
C PRO A 9 9.39 -11.08 -10.00
N GLU A 10 10.67 -11.17 -10.26
CA GLU A 10 11.39 -12.44 -10.42
C GLU A 10 11.96 -13.00 -9.10
N LEU A 11 11.88 -12.23 -7.99
CA LEU A 11 12.36 -12.67 -6.69
C LEU A 11 11.55 -13.89 -6.21
N ALA A 12 12.23 -15.02 -6.09
CA ALA A 12 11.64 -16.25 -5.58
C ALA A 12 11.74 -16.31 -4.04
N ALA A 13 10.86 -17.09 -3.42
CA ALA A 13 10.84 -17.22 -1.97
C ALA A 13 12.14 -17.77 -1.39
N GLU A 14 12.82 -18.67 -2.13
CA GLU A 14 14.07 -19.28 -1.74
C GLU A 14 15.24 -18.28 -1.72
N GLU A 15 15.16 -17.24 -2.53
CA GLU A 15 16.19 -16.20 -2.64
C GLU A 15 16.07 -15.15 -1.52
N LEU A 16 14.92 -15.10 -0.82
CA LEU A 16 14.73 -14.21 0.31
C LEU A 16 15.61 -14.64 1.48
N ASP A 17 16.65 -13.84 1.77
CA ASP A 17 17.44 -14.00 2.98
C ASP A 17 16.67 -13.42 4.17
N PRO A 18 16.30 -14.21 5.19
CA PRO A 18 15.62 -13.71 6.39
C PRO A 18 16.38 -12.56 7.07
N GLY A 19 17.72 -12.55 6.98
CA GLY A 19 18.56 -11.49 7.54
C GLY A 19 18.31 -10.10 6.96
N TRP A 20 17.69 -9.99 5.77
CA TRP A 20 17.27 -8.69 5.22
C TRP A 20 16.18 -8.00 6.06
N LEU A 21 15.46 -8.77 6.88
CA LEU A 21 14.41 -8.26 7.74
C LEU A 21 14.85 -8.14 9.22
N ASP A 22 16.13 -8.36 9.52
CA ASP A 22 16.66 -8.22 10.87
C ASP A 22 16.47 -6.78 11.39
N GLY A 23 15.84 -6.65 12.55
CA GLY A 23 15.51 -5.35 13.14
C GLY A 23 14.32 -4.64 12.48
N CYS A 24 13.69 -5.24 11.48
CA CYS A 24 12.46 -4.72 10.88
C CYS A 24 11.32 -4.79 11.90
N THR A 25 10.65 -3.67 12.13
CA THR A 25 9.45 -3.62 12.98
C THR A 25 8.17 -3.67 12.15
N HIS A 26 8.25 -3.34 10.87
CA HIS A 26 7.11 -3.24 9.98
C HIS A 26 7.53 -3.48 8.53
N LEU A 27 6.82 -4.36 7.83
CA LEU A 27 6.99 -4.60 6.39
C LEU A 27 5.84 -3.94 5.62
N HIS A 28 6.18 -3.08 4.66
CA HIS A 28 5.21 -2.51 3.74
C HIS A 28 5.31 -3.17 2.37
N LEU A 29 4.19 -3.69 1.87
CA LEU A 29 4.12 -4.38 0.58
C LEU A 29 3.23 -3.60 -0.40
N PRO A 30 3.70 -3.33 -1.63
CA PRO A 30 2.80 -2.88 -2.69
C PRO A 30 1.94 -4.05 -3.15
N GLY A 31 0.67 -3.81 -3.45
CA GLY A 31 -0.28 -4.80 -3.95
C GLY A 31 0.20 -5.53 -5.20
N TYR A 32 1.02 -4.88 -6.00
CA TYR A 32 1.67 -5.51 -7.16
C TYR A 32 2.49 -6.76 -6.83
N SER A 33 3.09 -6.83 -5.64
CA SER A 33 3.87 -8.00 -5.19
C SER A 33 2.99 -9.22 -4.93
N LEU A 34 1.67 -9.07 -4.91
CA LEU A 34 0.72 -10.15 -4.64
C LEU A 34 0.04 -10.68 -5.90
N LEU A 35 0.34 -10.11 -7.06
CA LEU A 35 -0.40 -10.37 -8.30
C LEU A 35 0.27 -11.41 -9.21
N ARG A 36 1.52 -11.77 -8.96
CA ARG A 36 2.31 -12.58 -9.88
C ARG A 36 3.31 -13.45 -9.14
N SER A 37 3.44 -14.71 -9.56
CA SER A 37 4.54 -15.59 -9.13
C SER A 37 5.82 -15.22 -9.91
N PRO A 38 7.03 -15.35 -9.28
CA PRO A 38 7.27 -15.92 -7.93
C PRO A 38 7.23 -14.89 -6.79
N ILE A 39 7.14 -13.57 -7.06
CA ILE A 39 7.23 -12.51 -6.05
C ILE A 39 6.10 -12.60 -4.99
N ASP A 40 4.93 -13.15 -5.33
CA ASP A 40 3.85 -13.33 -4.38
C ASP A 40 4.20 -14.33 -3.27
N GLU A 41 4.91 -15.40 -3.60
CA GLU A 41 5.41 -16.38 -2.62
C GLU A 41 6.51 -15.78 -1.73
N ALA A 42 7.43 -15.00 -2.32
CA ALA A 42 8.43 -14.26 -1.57
C ALA A 42 7.80 -13.22 -0.63
N SER A 43 6.75 -12.53 -1.07
CA SER A 43 6.01 -11.57 -0.26
C SER A 43 5.30 -12.23 0.93
N LEU A 44 4.67 -13.39 0.72
CA LEU A 44 4.06 -14.17 1.79
C LEU A 44 5.11 -14.66 2.81
N ARG A 45 6.26 -15.13 2.32
CA ARG A 45 7.37 -15.52 3.19
C ARG A 45 7.92 -14.36 4.00
N ALA A 46 8.15 -13.21 3.36
CA ALA A 46 8.60 -11.99 4.05
C ALA A 46 7.60 -11.52 5.11
N ALA A 47 6.31 -11.56 4.79
CA ALA A 47 5.24 -11.22 5.73
C ALA A 47 5.22 -12.13 6.97
N GLY A 48 5.53 -13.42 6.79
CA GLY A 48 5.65 -14.37 7.91
C GLY A 48 6.85 -14.13 8.83
N LEU A 49 7.84 -13.34 8.38
CA LEU A 49 9.04 -12.99 9.15
C LEU A 49 8.92 -11.62 9.83
N ALA A 50 8.05 -10.75 9.34
CA ALA A 50 7.90 -9.39 9.87
C ALA A 50 6.92 -9.35 11.05
N PRO A 51 7.18 -8.53 12.09
CA PRO A 51 6.27 -8.37 13.24
C PRO A 51 4.92 -7.77 12.87
N GLN A 52 4.91 -6.84 11.92
CA GLN A 52 3.70 -6.21 11.38
C GLN A 52 3.82 -6.04 9.86
N VAL A 53 2.67 -6.14 9.19
CA VAL A 53 2.59 -6.00 7.73
C VAL A 53 1.55 -4.93 7.37
N SER A 54 1.89 -4.10 6.40
CA SER A 54 0.90 -3.26 5.72
C SER A 54 0.93 -3.49 4.21
N VAL A 55 -0.18 -3.26 3.56
CA VAL A 55 -0.32 -3.40 2.11
C VAL A 55 -0.95 -2.14 1.52
N ASP A 56 -0.34 -1.55 0.49
CA ASP A 56 -1.03 -0.60 -0.40
C ASP A 56 -1.59 -1.36 -1.59
N LEU A 57 -2.87 -1.20 -1.90
CA LEU A 57 -3.53 -1.96 -2.98
C LEU A 57 -3.01 -1.59 -4.37
N SER A 58 -2.47 -0.39 -4.53
CA SER A 58 -1.67 0.12 -5.67
C SER A 58 -2.40 0.29 -7.00
N SER A 59 -3.36 -0.57 -7.38
CA SER A 59 -4.02 -0.48 -8.69
C SER A 59 -5.31 -1.29 -8.77
N TRP A 60 -6.43 -0.60 -8.89
CA TRP A 60 -7.74 -1.22 -9.11
C TRP A 60 -7.80 -2.05 -10.40
N SER A 61 -7.13 -1.59 -11.48
CA SER A 61 -7.14 -2.31 -12.76
C SER A 61 -6.35 -3.61 -12.69
N ALA A 62 -5.21 -3.61 -12.01
CA ALA A 62 -4.43 -4.83 -11.81
C ALA A 62 -5.16 -5.85 -10.92
N ILE A 63 -5.87 -5.38 -9.88
CA ILE A 63 -6.73 -6.23 -9.04
C ILE A 63 -7.88 -6.83 -9.86
N ARG A 64 -8.54 -6.01 -10.69
CA ARG A 64 -9.61 -6.48 -11.59
C ARG A 64 -9.12 -7.60 -12.51
N ASP A 65 -7.96 -7.39 -13.16
CA ASP A 65 -7.43 -8.32 -14.15
C ASP A 65 -6.90 -9.61 -13.52
N PHE A 66 -6.43 -9.56 -12.28
CA PHE A 66 -6.02 -10.72 -11.50
C PHE A 66 -7.20 -11.52 -10.94
N GLY A 67 -8.33 -10.87 -10.69
CA GLY A 67 -9.52 -11.41 -10.04
C GLY A 67 -9.67 -10.93 -8.60
N PRO A 68 -10.66 -10.05 -8.31
CA PRO A 68 -10.81 -9.41 -7.00
C PRO A 68 -10.96 -10.40 -5.83
N ALA A 69 -11.74 -11.48 -6.03
CA ALA A 69 -11.91 -12.50 -4.99
C ALA A 69 -10.58 -13.21 -4.64
N ARG A 70 -9.80 -13.58 -5.66
CA ARG A 70 -8.50 -14.21 -5.49
C ARG A 70 -7.50 -13.27 -4.81
N PHE A 71 -7.56 -11.97 -5.14
CA PHE A 71 -6.69 -10.98 -4.49
C PHE A 71 -7.07 -10.77 -3.02
N ARG A 72 -8.39 -10.76 -2.73
CA ARG A 72 -8.90 -10.68 -1.36
C ARG A 72 -8.43 -11.87 -0.50
N GLU A 73 -8.53 -13.10 -1.02
CA GLU A 73 -8.02 -14.30 -0.35
C GLU A 73 -6.52 -14.20 0.00
N ARG A 74 -5.71 -13.62 -0.91
CA ARG A 74 -4.29 -13.38 -0.65
C ARG A 74 -4.05 -12.34 0.44
N LEU A 75 -4.80 -11.25 0.43
CA LEU A 75 -4.74 -10.25 1.50
C LEU A 75 -5.12 -10.84 2.85
N GLU A 76 -6.19 -11.64 2.90
CA GLU A 76 -6.65 -12.30 4.12
C GLU A 76 -5.58 -13.28 4.65
N ALA A 77 -4.88 -14.00 3.76
CA ALA A 77 -3.77 -14.89 4.13
C ALA A 77 -2.58 -14.14 4.73
N LEU A 78 -2.29 -12.92 4.25
CA LEU A 78 -1.23 -12.06 4.78
C LEU A 78 -1.54 -11.52 6.18
N ARG A 79 -2.81 -11.40 6.55
CA ARG A 79 -3.28 -10.78 7.81
C ARG A 79 -2.64 -9.40 8.06
N PRO A 80 -2.75 -8.46 7.13
CA PRO A 80 -2.10 -7.17 7.29
C PRO A 80 -2.70 -6.42 8.48
N ALA A 81 -1.87 -5.73 9.25
CA ALA A 81 -2.33 -4.82 10.31
C ALA A 81 -2.97 -3.56 9.72
N ILE A 82 -2.50 -3.14 8.54
CA ILE A 82 -2.96 -1.92 7.87
C ILE A 82 -3.10 -2.19 6.36
N VAL A 83 -4.20 -1.71 5.77
CA VAL A 83 -4.40 -1.69 4.30
C VAL A 83 -4.65 -0.27 3.85
N PHE A 84 -3.92 0.18 2.83
CA PHE A 84 -4.14 1.45 2.15
C PHE A 84 -4.86 1.21 0.83
N ALA A 85 -5.95 1.91 0.60
CA ALA A 85 -6.76 1.81 -0.60
C ALA A 85 -7.26 3.19 -1.05
N ASN A 86 -7.56 3.35 -2.33
CA ASN A 86 -8.42 4.42 -2.80
C ASN A 86 -9.87 3.90 -2.97
N GLU A 87 -10.80 4.80 -3.32
CA GLU A 87 -12.23 4.46 -3.45
C GLU A 87 -12.50 3.41 -4.54
N GLU A 88 -11.74 3.43 -5.64
CA GLU A 88 -11.89 2.45 -6.72
C GLU A 88 -11.36 1.07 -6.31
N GLU A 89 -10.24 1.03 -5.60
CA GLU A 89 -9.64 -0.19 -5.07
C GLU A 89 -10.53 -0.82 -3.99
N GLU A 90 -11.06 -0.01 -3.05
CA GLU A 90 -12.03 -0.48 -2.05
C GLU A 90 -13.27 -1.07 -2.73
N ARG A 91 -13.83 -0.36 -3.70
CA ARG A 91 -15.04 -0.81 -4.41
C ARG A 91 -14.84 -2.13 -5.17
N ILE A 92 -13.70 -2.29 -5.87
CA ILE A 92 -13.45 -3.51 -6.65
C ILE A 92 -13.16 -4.70 -5.76
N LEU A 93 -12.57 -4.47 -4.59
CA LEU A 93 -12.30 -5.51 -3.60
C LEU A 93 -13.55 -5.94 -2.81
N GLY A 94 -14.64 -5.18 -2.91
CA GLY A 94 -15.89 -5.45 -2.20
C GLY A 94 -15.92 -4.94 -0.76
N GLY A 95 -15.11 -3.92 -0.45
CA GLY A 95 -15.03 -3.28 0.85
C GLY A 95 -13.82 -3.66 1.70
N PRO A 96 -13.70 -3.08 2.90
CA PRO A 96 -12.60 -3.33 3.83
C PRO A 96 -12.45 -4.81 4.23
N LEU A 97 -11.26 -5.16 4.72
CA LEU A 97 -11.02 -6.41 5.42
C LEU A 97 -11.30 -6.24 6.91
N ASP A 98 -11.81 -7.30 7.53
CA ASP A 98 -11.96 -7.37 8.97
C ASP A 98 -10.60 -7.53 9.68
N GLY A 99 -10.49 -6.96 10.88
CA GLY A 99 -9.33 -7.16 11.73
C GLY A 99 -8.09 -6.36 11.37
N CYS A 100 -8.16 -5.41 10.42
CA CYS A 100 -7.08 -4.49 10.09
C CYS A 100 -7.53 -3.03 10.16
N THR A 101 -6.56 -2.11 10.26
CA THR A 101 -6.82 -0.69 10.05
C THR A 101 -6.92 -0.43 8.54
N TRP A 102 -8.12 -0.04 8.09
CA TRP A 102 -8.34 0.33 6.69
C TRP A 102 -8.14 1.83 6.52
N VAL A 103 -7.17 2.21 5.68
CA VAL A 103 -6.88 3.61 5.33
C VAL A 103 -7.41 3.89 3.94
N LEU A 104 -8.48 4.67 3.84
CA LEU A 104 -9.10 5.05 2.58
C LEU A 104 -8.61 6.42 2.13
N LYS A 105 -7.81 6.44 1.05
CA LYS A 105 -7.27 7.65 0.41
C LYS A 105 -8.35 8.27 -0.48
N ARG A 106 -8.73 9.55 -0.24
CA ARG A 106 -9.82 10.24 -0.94
C ARG A 106 -9.36 11.52 -1.66
N GLY A 107 -8.09 11.55 -2.02
CA GLY A 107 -7.48 12.66 -2.76
C GLY A 107 -7.67 14.01 -2.05
N SER A 108 -8.28 14.98 -2.73
CA SER A 108 -8.55 16.32 -2.19
C SER A 108 -9.56 16.35 -1.03
N LEU A 109 -10.29 15.27 -0.82
CA LEU A 109 -11.20 15.14 0.33
C LEU A 109 -10.48 14.69 1.61
N GLY A 110 -9.21 14.29 1.53
CA GLY A 110 -8.45 13.79 2.65
C GLY A 110 -8.40 12.27 2.72
N ALA A 111 -8.51 11.71 3.92
CA ALA A 111 -8.46 10.27 4.12
C ALA A 111 -9.25 9.84 5.35
N ARG A 112 -9.68 8.56 5.34
CA ARG A 112 -10.28 7.89 6.51
C ARG A 112 -9.27 6.85 7.02
N PHE A 113 -8.99 6.88 8.30
CA PHE A 113 -8.06 6.02 9.02
C PHE A 113 -8.84 5.17 10.04
N GLY A 114 -9.31 4.00 9.64
CA GLY A 114 -10.31 3.26 10.40
C GLY A 114 -11.60 4.08 10.54
N GLU A 115 -11.95 4.48 11.77
CA GLU A 115 -13.13 5.31 12.05
C GLU A 115 -12.84 6.84 12.03
N LEU A 116 -11.57 7.24 12.01
CA LEU A 116 -11.18 8.65 12.00
C LEU A 116 -11.15 9.19 10.57
N GLU A 117 -11.94 10.21 10.29
CA GLU A 117 -11.93 10.90 9.00
C GLU A 117 -11.32 12.30 9.17
N LEU A 118 -10.31 12.60 8.35
CA LEU A 118 -9.61 13.89 8.34
C LEU A 118 -9.62 14.51 6.94
N PRO A 119 -9.80 15.82 6.83
CA PRO A 119 -9.72 16.54 5.56
C PRO A 119 -8.27 16.59 5.05
N ALA A 120 -8.11 16.79 3.74
CA ALA A 120 -6.80 16.99 3.16
C ALA A 120 -6.10 18.24 3.73
N THR A 121 -4.80 18.16 3.95
CA THR A 121 -4.00 19.35 4.23
C THR A 121 -3.96 20.23 2.98
N PRO A 122 -4.28 21.51 3.06
CA PRO A 122 -4.25 22.41 1.91
C PRO A 122 -2.86 22.47 1.26
N ALA A 123 -2.82 22.33 -0.08
CA ALA A 123 -1.59 22.42 -0.87
C ALA A 123 -1.92 22.90 -2.29
N GLU A 124 -0.96 23.58 -2.91
CA GLU A 124 -0.98 23.79 -4.36
C GLU A 124 -0.57 22.50 -5.05
N VAL A 125 -1.48 21.93 -5.88
CA VAL A 125 -1.24 20.64 -6.52
C VAL A 125 -0.54 20.86 -7.86
N LEU A 126 0.71 20.41 -7.94
CA LEU A 126 1.50 20.41 -9.18
C LEU A 126 1.53 19.01 -9.81
N ASP A 127 1.70 17.95 -9.01
CA ASP A 127 1.74 16.57 -9.47
C ASP A 127 1.22 15.64 -8.37
N THR A 128 0.31 14.74 -8.72
CA THR A 128 -0.25 13.77 -7.76
C THR A 128 0.53 12.46 -7.67
N THR A 129 1.59 12.31 -8.48
CA THR A 129 2.43 11.11 -8.49
C THR A 129 3.11 10.91 -7.14
N GLY A 130 2.96 9.72 -6.55
CA GLY A 130 3.56 9.38 -5.25
C GLY A 130 2.79 9.88 -4.03
N ALA A 131 1.68 10.62 -4.20
CA ALA A 131 0.90 11.11 -3.06
C ALA A 131 0.39 9.99 -2.14
N GLY A 132 -0.01 8.85 -2.74
CA GLY A 132 -0.42 7.66 -2.00
C GLY A 132 0.71 7.06 -1.17
N ASP A 133 1.89 6.94 -1.77
CA ASP A 133 3.08 6.41 -1.10
C ASP A 133 3.54 7.33 0.04
N ALA A 134 3.51 8.66 -0.20
CA ALA A 134 3.83 9.65 0.82
C ALA A 134 2.83 9.61 1.99
N LEU A 135 1.53 9.43 1.71
CA LEU A 135 0.50 9.25 2.73
C LEU A 135 0.77 8.00 3.55
N ALA A 136 1.04 6.86 2.89
CA ALA A 136 1.33 5.60 3.58
C ALA A 136 2.58 5.72 4.45
N ALA A 137 3.68 6.27 3.91
CA ALA A 137 4.91 6.50 4.66
C ALA A 137 4.68 7.40 5.89
N GLY A 138 3.99 8.53 5.71
CA GLY A 138 3.64 9.44 6.81
C GLY A 138 2.81 8.77 7.89
N TYR A 139 1.83 7.95 7.49
CA TYR A 139 1.01 7.20 8.42
C TYR A 139 1.81 6.19 9.25
N LEU A 140 2.67 5.43 8.60
CA LEU A 140 3.50 4.40 9.25
C LEU A 140 4.51 5.00 10.23
N VAL A 141 4.96 6.23 9.99
CA VAL A 141 5.95 6.91 10.83
C VAL A 141 5.31 7.71 11.97
N GLY A 142 4.17 8.38 11.72
CA GLY A 142 3.63 9.34 12.70
C GLY A 142 2.11 9.50 12.66
N GLY A 143 1.38 8.57 12.07
CA GLY A 143 -0.08 8.54 12.11
C GLY A 143 -0.79 9.48 11.14
N PRO A 144 -2.10 9.73 11.35
CA PRO A 144 -2.98 10.36 10.37
C PRO A 144 -2.58 11.78 9.95
N GLU A 145 -2.19 12.62 10.89
CA GLU A 145 -1.82 14.01 10.61
C GLU A 145 -0.54 14.10 9.77
N LEU A 146 0.48 13.28 10.11
CA LEU A 146 1.72 13.22 9.33
C LEU A 146 1.47 12.62 7.94
N ALA A 147 0.55 11.67 7.81
CA ALA A 147 0.15 11.10 6.53
C ALA A 147 -0.36 12.19 5.57
N LEU A 148 -1.29 13.02 6.04
CA LEU A 148 -1.88 14.10 5.23
C LEU A 148 -0.85 15.20 4.93
N ALA A 149 0.00 15.56 5.89
CA ALA A 149 1.06 16.54 5.69
C ALA A 149 2.10 16.04 4.67
N ALA A 150 2.48 14.76 4.71
CA ALA A 150 3.40 14.15 3.75
C ALA A 150 2.82 14.12 2.33
N ALA A 151 1.55 13.73 2.19
CA ALA A 151 0.85 13.76 0.91
C ALA A 151 0.76 15.20 0.34
N ALA A 152 0.42 16.18 1.17
CA ALA A 152 0.35 17.59 0.77
C ALA A 152 1.71 18.12 0.28
N ARG A 153 2.80 17.76 0.95
CA ARG A 153 4.16 18.12 0.52
C ARG A 153 4.56 17.44 -0.78
N CYS A 154 4.14 16.19 -0.97
CA CYS A 154 4.41 15.43 -2.19
C CYS A 154 3.73 16.09 -3.39
N VAL A 155 2.44 16.39 -3.31
CA VAL A 155 1.69 16.96 -4.45
C VAL A 155 2.10 18.39 -4.81
N ALA A 156 2.79 19.11 -3.93
CA ALA A 156 3.31 20.45 -4.17
C ALA A 156 4.64 20.49 -4.96
N LYS A 157 5.09 19.36 -5.47
CA LYS A 157 6.33 19.22 -6.25
C LYS A 157 6.07 18.40 -7.50
N LEU A 158 6.95 18.53 -8.50
CA LEU A 158 6.99 17.64 -9.66
C LEU A 158 7.73 16.34 -9.30
N GLY A 159 7.12 15.20 -9.66
CA GLY A 159 7.68 13.88 -9.41
C GLY A 159 7.37 13.34 -8.02
N SER A 160 7.68 12.06 -7.80
CA SER A 160 7.33 11.30 -6.58
C SER A 160 8.37 11.39 -5.46
N MET A 161 9.55 11.94 -5.73
CA MET A 161 10.62 12.05 -4.73
C MET A 161 10.41 13.26 -3.83
N PRO A 162 10.59 13.11 -2.51
CA PRO A 162 10.43 14.19 -1.52
C PRO A 162 11.45 15.31 -1.64
#